data_b621fb3a363e9884f232774f3d663eee
#
_entry.id   b621fb3a363e9884f232774f3d663eee
#
_cell.length_a   1.000
_cell.length_b   1.000
_cell.length_c   1.000
_cell.angle_alpha   90.00
_cell.angle_beta   90.00
_cell.angle_gamma   90.00
#
_symmetry.space_group_name_H-M   'P 1'
#
loop_
_entity.id
_entity.type
_entity.pdbx_description
1 polymer ?
#
loop_
_entity_poly.entity_id
_entity_poly.type
_entity_poly.pdbx_seq_one_letter_code
_entity_poly.pdbx_strand_id
1 'polypeptide(L)'
;VLWVYGATQSGKSTIAHLALTHFGKGFIEGRQYHAPTDWMSTATHLEEAMFSAKDIPLIVDDFAPQFQGKEDATRIRATANRVVRSMGNRSARGRSKTYQAKTLAPRGLVLSTAELPLSGESTVGRMLYIPIERGDFLPDAGEKSRPMLDLAQEQAQSGMYALAMSAYIQWLA
;
A
#
# COMPACT_ATOMS: atom_id res chain seq x y z
N VAL A 1 -8.96 -3.66 -1.48
CA VAL A 1 -7.48 -3.58 -1.55
C VAL A 1 -7.06 -3.24 -2.97
N LEU A 2 -6.18 -2.26 -3.13
CA LEU A 2 -5.46 -2.02 -4.39
C LEU A 2 -4.18 -2.84 -4.37
N TRP A 3 -3.96 -3.62 -5.42
CA TRP A 3 -2.82 -4.51 -5.54
C TRP A 3 -2.01 -4.13 -6.79
N VAL A 4 -0.98 -3.31 -6.58
CA VAL A 4 -0.07 -2.82 -7.63
C VAL A 4 1.07 -3.82 -7.77
N TYR A 5 1.17 -4.47 -8.92
CA TYR A 5 2.16 -5.53 -9.11
C TYR A 5 2.90 -5.42 -10.44
N GLY A 6 4.08 -6.01 -10.49
CA GLY A 6 4.94 -6.00 -11.68
C GLY A 6 6.39 -6.27 -11.34
N ALA A 7 7.25 -6.25 -12.32
CA ALA A 7 8.67 -6.55 -12.15
C ALA A 7 9.36 -5.58 -11.17
N THR A 8 10.45 -6.03 -10.58
CA THR A 8 11.34 -5.17 -9.78
C THR A 8 11.75 -3.94 -10.58
N GLN A 9 11.84 -2.79 -9.91
CA GLN A 9 12.23 -1.50 -10.51
C GLN A 9 11.25 -0.95 -11.57
N SER A 10 9.97 -1.32 -11.53
CA SER A 10 8.94 -0.73 -12.39
C SER A 10 8.29 0.55 -11.82
N GLY A 11 8.71 1.04 -10.65
CA GLY A 11 8.18 2.28 -10.06
C GLY A 11 6.99 2.11 -9.13
N LYS A 12 6.57 0.88 -8.81
CA LYS A 12 5.40 0.56 -7.95
C LYS A 12 5.40 1.32 -6.62
N SER A 13 6.47 1.16 -5.85
CA SER A 13 6.59 1.81 -4.53
C SER A 13 6.62 3.33 -4.66
N THR A 14 7.28 3.86 -5.69
CA THR A 14 7.30 5.31 -5.95
C THR A 14 5.88 5.86 -6.14
N ILE A 15 5.05 5.21 -6.96
CA ILE A 15 3.68 5.65 -7.23
C ILE A 15 2.80 5.47 -5.99
N ALA A 16 2.94 4.35 -5.28
CA ALA A 16 2.21 4.14 -4.04
C ALA A 16 2.49 5.26 -3.02
N HIS A 17 3.75 5.65 -2.86
CA HIS A 17 4.12 6.73 -1.95
C HIS A 17 3.65 8.11 -2.44
N LEU A 18 3.74 8.39 -3.75
CA LEU A 18 3.17 9.61 -4.31
C LEU A 18 1.66 9.72 -4.03
N ALA A 19 0.93 8.62 -4.07
CA ALA A 19 -0.49 8.61 -3.71
C ALA A 19 -0.72 9.03 -2.25
N LEU A 20 0.16 8.63 -1.31
CA LEU A 20 0.06 9.07 0.09
C LEU A 20 0.30 10.57 0.30
N THR A 21 1.06 11.22 -0.57
CA THR A 21 1.34 12.66 -0.43
C THR A 21 0.11 13.55 -0.59
N HIS A 22 -1.00 13.01 -1.12
CA HIS A 22 -2.31 13.67 -1.10
C HIS A 22 -2.85 13.84 0.33
N PHE A 23 -2.40 13.02 1.27
CA PHE A 23 -2.82 13.07 2.67
C PHE A 23 -1.80 13.80 3.57
N GLY A 24 -0.73 14.30 3.01
CA GLY A 24 0.26 15.11 3.70
C GLY A 24 1.66 14.97 3.13
N LYS A 25 2.40 16.08 3.08
CA LYS A 25 3.79 16.07 2.60
C LYS A 25 4.77 15.31 3.50
N GLY A 26 4.36 14.98 4.74
CA GLY A 26 5.19 14.22 5.67
C GLY A 26 5.43 12.75 5.25
N PHE A 27 4.75 12.26 4.21
CA PHE A 27 5.02 10.94 3.64
C PHE A 27 6.20 10.89 2.66
N ILE A 28 6.79 12.04 2.35
CA ILE A 28 7.97 12.17 1.51
C ILE A 28 8.93 13.18 2.14
N GLU A 29 10.19 12.81 2.27
CA GLU A 29 11.27 13.70 2.68
C GLU A 29 12.38 13.63 1.63
N GLY A 30 12.55 14.71 0.87
CA GLY A 30 13.40 14.70 -0.30
C GLY A 30 12.91 13.68 -1.33
N ARG A 31 13.74 12.71 -1.68
CA ARG A 31 13.37 11.56 -2.53
C ARG A 31 13.18 10.27 -1.74
N GLN A 32 13.15 10.36 -0.41
CA GLN A 32 12.94 9.20 0.46
C GLN A 32 11.45 9.09 0.81
N TYR A 33 10.95 7.88 0.75
CA TYR A 33 9.57 7.54 1.07
C TYR A 33 9.54 6.74 2.37
N HIS A 34 8.60 7.08 3.23
CA HIS A 34 8.39 6.40 4.49
C HIS A 34 7.17 5.50 4.38
N ALA A 35 7.40 4.23 4.00
CA ALA A 35 6.34 3.22 4.06
C ALA A 35 6.13 2.82 5.52
N PRO A 36 4.90 2.96 6.04
CA PRO A 36 4.62 2.61 7.44
C PRO A 36 4.69 1.11 7.71
N THR A 37 4.53 0.27 6.68
CA THR A 37 4.48 -1.20 6.83
C THR A 37 4.97 -1.92 5.57
N ASP A 38 5.42 -3.14 5.77
CA ASP A 38 5.80 -4.09 4.73
C ASP A 38 5.16 -5.48 4.97
N TRP A 39 5.27 -6.38 4.01
CA TRP A 39 4.73 -7.73 4.14
C TRP A 39 5.54 -8.66 5.04
N MET A 40 6.72 -8.25 5.51
CA MET A 40 7.48 -8.94 6.55
C MET A 40 6.91 -8.66 7.95
N SER A 41 6.11 -7.62 8.09
CA SER A 41 5.41 -7.28 9.33
C SER A 41 4.46 -8.39 9.79
N THR A 42 4.23 -8.49 11.10
CA THR A 42 3.28 -9.47 11.63
C THR A 42 1.84 -9.12 11.26
N ALA A 43 1.00 -10.14 11.11
CA ALA A 43 -0.42 -9.92 10.81
C ALA A 43 -1.14 -9.04 11.87
N THR A 44 -0.70 -9.14 13.13
CA THR A 44 -1.24 -8.31 14.22
C THR A 44 -0.86 -6.84 14.03
N HIS A 45 0.42 -6.57 13.71
CA HIS A 45 0.88 -5.20 13.43
C HIS A 45 0.12 -4.58 12.25
N LEU A 46 -0.07 -5.35 11.17
CA LEU A 46 -0.85 -4.88 10.02
C LEU A 46 -2.32 -4.61 10.37
N GLU A 47 -2.96 -5.42 11.22
CA GLU A 47 -4.32 -5.17 11.69
C GLU A 47 -4.42 -3.88 12.52
N GLU A 48 -3.46 -3.63 13.39
CA GLU A 48 -3.37 -2.38 14.17
C GLU A 48 -3.12 -1.17 13.27
N ALA A 49 -2.23 -1.29 12.29
CA ALA A 49 -1.96 -0.25 11.31
C ALA A 49 -3.20 0.07 10.45
N MET A 50 -3.91 -0.96 9.94
CA MET A 50 -5.14 -0.79 9.17
C MET A 50 -6.25 -0.10 9.97
N PHE A 51 -6.35 -0.37 11.26
CA PHE A 51 -7.29 0.32 12.14
C PHE A 51 -6.88 1.77 12.38
N SER A 52 -5.58 2.02 12.60
CA SER A 52 -5.04 3.34 12.92
C SER A 52 -5.01 4.29 11.73
N ALA A 53 -4.84 3.77 10.52
CA ALA A 53 -4.83 4.55 9.29
C ALA A 53 -6.15 5.29 9.04
N LYS A 54 -7.27 4.78 9.57
CA LYS A 54 -8.61 5.37 9.39
C LYS A 54 -8.95 5.61 7.92
N ASP A 55 -9.01 6.90 7.55
CA ASP A 55 -9.53 7.36 6.25
C ASP A 55 -8.40 7.59 5.22
N ILE A 56 -7.15 7.29 5.58
CA ILE A 56 -6.01 7.35 4.66
C ILE A 56 -5.64 5.94 4.15
N PRO A 57 -5.06 5.82 2.95
CA PRO A 57 -4.51 4.56 2.48
C PRO A 57 -3.34 4.10 3.36
N LEU A 58 -3.32 2.82 3.71
CA LEU A 58 -2.16 2.17 4.30
C LEU A 58 -1.35 1.51 3.19
N ILE A 59 -0.09 1.89 3.01
CA ILE A 59 0.82 1.15 2.13
C ILE A 59 1.35 -0.06 2.89
N VAL A 60 1.26 -1.24 2.24
CA VAL A 60 1.97 -2.44 2.65
C VAL A 60 2.89 -2.83 1.51
N ASP A 61 4.18 -2.55 1.68
CA ASP A 61 5.16 -2.60 0.60
C ASP A 61 5.80 -4.00 0.47
N ASP A 62 6.32 -4.28 -0.71
CA ASP A 62 7.21 -5.40 -1.04
C ASP A 62 6.64 -6.81 -0.81
N PHE A 63 5.52 -7.14 -1.48
CA PHE A 63 5.05 -8.53 -1.54
C PHE A 63 5.89 -9.32 -2.56
N ALA A 64 6.96 -9.93 -2.06
CA ALA A 64 7.91 -10.68 -2.87
C ALA A 64 8.26 -12.06 -2.25
N PRO A 65 7.27 -12.94 -2.02
CA PRO A 65 7.51 -14.22 -1.32
C PRO A 65 8.45 -15.16 -2.08
N GLN A 66 8.61 -15.00 -3.40
CA GLN A 66 9.50 -15.83 -4.22
C GLN A 66 10.98 -15.62 -3.90
N PHE A 67 11.36 -14.51 -3.28
CA PHE A 67 12.73 -14.21 -2.88
C PHE A 67 13.02 -14.56 -1.41
N GLN A 68 12.05 -15.14 -0.72
CA GLN A 68 12.15 -15.50 0.68
C GLN A 68 12.32 -17.01 0.87
N GLY A 69 12.83 -17.41 2.02
CA GLY A 69 12.84 -18.81 2.42
C GLY A 69 11.43 -19.40 2.48
N LYS A 70 11.30 -20.72 2.35
CA LYS A 70 10.00 -21.41 2.26
C LYS A 70 9.02 -21.06 3.40
N GLU A 71 9.53 -20.93 4.62
CA GLU A 71 8.72 -20.61 5.80
C GLU A 71 8.20 -19.17 5.74
N ASP A 72 9.09 -18.21 5.45
CA ASP A 72 8.72 -16.81 5.30
C ASP A 72 7.78 -16.57 4.11
N ALA A 73 8.03 -17.22 2.98
CA ALA A 73 7.13 -17.16 1.83
C ALA A 73 5.70 -17.65 2.18
N THR A 74 5.61 -18.72 2.96
CA THR A 74 4.31 -19.26 3.42
C THR A 74 3.64 -18.28 4.39
N ARG A 75 4.40 -17.71 5.33
CA ARG A 75 3.94 -16.72 6.30
C ARG A 75 3.42 -15.45 5.62
N ILE A 76 4.19 -14.89 4.68
CA ILE A 76 3.82 -13.69 3.92
C ILE A 76 2.52 -13.91 3.15
N ARG A 77 2.37 -15.04 2.44
CA ARG A 77 1.13 -15.37 1.71
C ARG A 77 -0.06 -15.54 2.64
N ALA A 78 0.12 -16.19 3.78
CA ALA A 78 -0.93 -16.36 4.78
C ALA A 78 -1.36 -15.00 5.37
N THR A 79 -0.41 -14.13 5.66
CA THR A 79 -0.63 -12.76 6.15
C THR A 79 -1.40 -11.94 5.11
N ALA A 80 -0.98 -11.95 3.85
CA ALA A 80 -1.65 -11.23 2.77
C ALA A 80 -3.11 -11.68 2.58
N ASN A 81 -3.34 -13.00 2.54
CA ASN A 81 -4.70 -13.54 2.47
C ASN A 81 -5.57 -13.10 3.65
N ARG A 82 -5.00 -13.04 4.85
CA ARG A 82 -5.70 -12.58 6.05
C ARG A 82 -6.05 -11.10 5.97
N VAL A 83 -5.10 -10.26 5.58
CA VAL A 83 -5.29 -8.80 5.39
C VAL A 83 -6.40 -8.53 4.38
N VAL A 84 -6.33 -9.15 3.20
CA VAL A 84 -7.33 -8.94 2.14
C VAL A 84 -8.72 -9.37 2.58
N ARG A 85 -8.86 -10.50 3.26
CA ARG A 85 -10.15 -10.96 3.80
C ARG A 85 -10.68 -10.03 4.89
N SER A 86 -9.82 -9.59 5.79
CA SER A 86 -10.18 -8.65 6.86
C SER A 86 -10.71 -7.34 6.29
N MET A 87 -10.03 -6.79 5.29
CA MET A 87 -10.45 -5.59 4.57
C MET A 87 -11.79 -5.78 3.85
N GLY A 88 -11.93 -6.87 3.09
CA GLY A 88 -13.15 -7.13 2.32
C GLY A 88 -14.39 -7.37 3.19
N ASN A 89 -14.21 -7.99 4.34
CA ASN A 89 -15.29 -8.28 5.27
C ASN A 89 -15.51 -7.18 6.32
N ARG A 90 -14.67 -6.16 6.37
CA ARG A 90 -14.64 -5.13 7.43
C ARG A 90 -14.69 -5.75 8.83
N SER A 91 -14.02 -6.89 9.00
CA SER A 91 -14.05 -7.68 10.21
C SER A 91 -12.64 -7.85 10.77
N ALA A 92 -12.52 -7.69 12.09
CA ALA A 92 -11.33 -8.09 12.82
C ALA A 92 -11.54 -9.45 13.44
N ARG A 93 -10.44 -10.17 13.69
CA ARG A 93 -10.50 -11.42 14.45
C ARG A 93 -10.80 -11.11 15.92
N GLY A 94 -11.89 -11.66 16.45
CA GLY A 94 -12.19 -11.61 17.87
C GLY A 94 -11.03 -12.23 18.66
N ARG A 95 -10.36 -11.44 19.49
CA ARG A 95 -9.41 -11.94 20.47
C ARG A 95 -10.18 -12.37 21.72
N SER A 96 -9.76 -13.49 22.29
CA SER A 96 -10.27 -14.18 23.48
C SER A 96 -11.07 -13.34 24.48
N LYS A 97 -12.04 -14.00 25.10
CA LYS A 97 -13.12 -13.56 25.99
C LYS A 97 -12.71 -12.82 27.28
N THR A 98 -11.45 -12.55 27.55
CA THR A 98 -11.03 -12.19 28.92
C THR A 98 -10.85 -10.70 29.19
N TYR A 99 -10.80 -9.83 28.21
CA TYR A 99 -10.81 -8.38 28.42
C TYR A 99 -11.26 -7.70 27.14
N GLN A 100 -12.16 -6.76 27.21
CA GLN A 100 -12.65 -5.80 26.20
C GLN A 100 -11.67 -5.54 25.03
N ALA A 101 -11.32 -6.60 24.28
CA ALA A 101 -10.48 -6.47 23.12
C ALA A 101 -11.28 -5.69 22.08
N LYS A 102 -11.02 -4.39 21.98
CA LYS A 102 -11.53 -3.55 20.89
C LYS A 102 -11.35 -4.31 19.61
N THR A 103 -12.45 -4.62 18.94
CA THR A 103 -12.41 -5.23 17.62
C THR A 103 -11.78 -4.18 16.68
N LEU A 104 -10.51 -4.38 16.31
CA LEU A 104 -9.78 -3.48 15.42
C LEU A 104 -10.20 -3.76 13.97
N ALA A 105 -11.43 -3.39 13.63
CA ALA A 105 -11.89 -3.53 12.26
C ALA A 105 -11.10 -2.58 11.35
N PRO A 106 -10.66 -3.06 10.15
CA PRO A 106 -9.94 -2.23 9.19
C PRO A 106 -10.75 -1.00 8.79
N ARG A 107 -10.08 0.13 8.67
CA ARG A 107 -10.64 1.42 8.26
C ARG A 107 -9.77 1.96 7.14
N GLY A 108 -10.39 2.52 6.13
CA GLY A 108 -9.67 3.04 4.98
C GLY A 108 -9.36 2.00 3.90
N LEU A 109 -8.28 2.17 3.19
CA LEU A 109 -7.86 1.38 2.04
C LEU A 109 -6.44 0.82 2.25
N VAL A 110 -6.21 -0.42 1.83
CA VAL A 110 -4.83 -0.95 1.72
C VAL A 110 -4.37 -0.81 0.27
N LEU A 111 -3.20 -0.20 0.08
CA LEU A 111 -2.45 -0.13 -1.16
C LEU A 111 -1.21 -1.03 -1.01
N SER A 112 -1.20 -2.14 -1.71
CA SER A 112 -0.09 -3.08 -1.68
C SER A 112 0.78 -2.93 -2.91
N THR A 113 2.10 -2.96 -2.75
CA THR A 113 3.02 -3.20 -3.85
C THR A 113 3.48 -4.64 -3.85
N ALA A 114 3.65 -5.22 -5.03
CA ALA A 114 3.93 -6.63 -5.16
C ALA A 114 4.74 -6.92 -6.43
N GLU A 115 5.46 -8.04 -6.44
CA GLU A 115 6.06 -8.53 -7.67
C GLU A 115 5.14 -9.51 -8.42
N LEU A 116 4.24 -10.15 -7.71
CA LEU A 116 3.31 -11.12 -8.24
C LEU A 116 1.88 -10.84 -7.76
N PRO A 117 0.86 -11.22 -8.54
CA PRO A 117 -0.50 -11.19 -8.06
C PRO A 117 -0.69 -12.21 -6.93
N LEU A 118 -1.51 -11.86 -5.95
CA LEU A 118 -1.92 -12.79 -4.90
C LEU A 118 -2.97 -13.75 -5.47
N SER A 119 -2.79 -15.04 -5.25
CA SER A 119 -3.68 -16.08 -5.73
C SER A 119 -4.74 -16.50 -4.70
N GLY A 120 -5.84 -17.04 -5.16
CA GLY A 120 -6.94 -17.59 -4.35
C GLY A 120 -8.29 -16.96 -4.70
N GLU A 121 -9.26 -17.77 -5.09
CA GLU A 121 -10.57 -17.30 -5.58
C GLU A 121 -11.26 -16.32 -4.63
N SER A 122 -11.30 -16.66 -3.33
CA SER A 122 -11.95 -15.80 -2.34
C SER A 122 -11.21 -14.48 -2.07
N THR A 123 -9.97 -14.36 -2.49
CA THR A 123 -9.11 -13.21 -2.29
C THR A 123 -9.15 -12.30 -3.51
N VAL A 124 -9.11 -12.88 -4.71
CA VAL A 124 -9.14 -12.16 -5.99
C VAL A 124 -10.34 -11.22 -6.08
N GLY A 125 -11.54 -11.68 -5.73
CA GLY A 125 -12.77 -10.87 -5.77
C GLY A 125 -12.81 -9.69 -4.79
N ARG A 126 -11.79 -9.52 -3.92
CA ARG A 126 -11.69 -8.44 -2.93
C ARG A 126 -10.61 -7.42 -3.25
N MET A 127 -9.96 -7.57 -4.41
CA MET A 127 -8.83 -6.73 -4.81
C MET A 127 -9.07 -6.15 -6.20
N LEU A 128 -8.57 -4.94 -6.38
CA LEU A 128 -8.34 -4.37 -7.70
C LEU A 128 -6.85 -4.55 -8.03
N TYR A 129 -6.59 -5.31 -9.08
CA TYR A 129 -5.23 -5.54 -9.59
C TYR A 129 -4.84 -4.45 -10.58
N ILE A 130 -3.67 -3.89 -10.35
CA ILE A 130 -3.08 -2.86 -11.20
C ILE A 130 -1.70 -3.36 -11.65
N PRO A 131 -1.60 -3.95 -12.84
CA PRO A 131 -0.29 -4.33 -13.37
C PRO A 131 0.51 -3.08 -13.74
N ILE A 132 1.81 -3.11 -13.48
CA ILE A 132 2.75 -2.08 -13.91
C ILE A 132 3.91 -2.76 -14.62
N GLU A 133 4.16 -2.33 -15.84
CA GLU A 133 5.29 -2.79 -16.64
C GLU A 133 6.48 -1.82 -16.52
N ARG A 134 7.65 -2.31 -16.87
CA ARG A 134 8.82 -1.43 -17.02
C ARG A 134 8.57 -0.49 -18.19
N GLY A 135 8.84 0.78 -17.99
CA GLY A 135 8.59 1.82 -19.00
C GLY A 135 7.29 2.59 -18.81
N ASP A 136 6.31 2.07 -18.08
CA ASP A 136 5.04 2.81 -17.84
C ASP A 136 5.26 4.18 -17.19
N PHE A 137 6.17 4.24 -16.22
CA PHE A 137 6.44 5.46 -15.45
C PHE A 137 7.92 5.82 -15.40
N LEU A 138 8.79 4.83 -15.59
CA LEU A 138 10.22 5.00 -15.57
C LEU A 138 10.72 4.71 -16.99
N PRO A 139 11.56 5.60 -17.58
CA PRO A 139 12.16 5.34 -18.88
C PRO A 139 12.98 4.06 -18.83
N ASP A 140 13.12 3.42 -19.98
CA ASP A 140 13.96 2.23 -20.13
C ASP A 140 15.40 2.49 -19.69
N ALA A 141 16.12 1.41 -19.34
CA ALA A 141 17.49 1.50 -18.90
C ALA A 141 18.38 2.17 -19.95
N GLY A 142 18.70 3.43 -19.77
CA GLY A 142 19.46 4.28 -20.70
C GLY A 142 18.93 5.70 -20.81
N GLU A 143 17.68 5.93 -20.58
CA GLU A 143 17.14 7.28 -20.47
C GLU A 143 17.42 7.87 -19.09
N LYS A 144 18.10 9.02 -19.05
CA LYS A 144 18.42 9.72 -17.80
C LYS A 144 17.34 10.69 -17.34
N SER A 145 16.38 11.00 -18.19
CA SER A 145 15.35 12.00 -17.92
C SER A 145 14.02 11.36 -17.57
N ARG A 146 13.40 11.81 -16.48
CA ARG A 146 12.08 11.38 -16.00
C ARG A 146 11.21 12.61 -15.72
N PRO A 147 10.99 13.48 -16.71
CA PRO A 147 10.44 14.83 -16.45
C PRO A 147 9.08 14.80 -15.74
N MET A 148 8.22 13.85 -16.08
CA MET A 148 6.89 13.75 -15.42
C MET A 148 6.98 13.24 -13.99
N LEU A 149 7.82 12.25 -13.72
CA LEU A 149 8.00 11.71 -12.38
C LEU A 149 8.74 12.72 -11.48
N ASP A 150 9.79 13.37 -12.00
CA ASP A 150 10.53 14.39 -11.27
C ASP A 150 9.62 15.57 -10.92
N LEU A 151 8.78 16.02 -11.85
CA LEU A 151 7.78 17.06 -11.60
C LEU A 151 6.75 16.63 -10.54
N ALA A 152 6.24 15.38 -10.62
CA ALA A 152 5.31 14.86 -9.64
C ALA A 152 5.92 14.79 -8.24
N GLN A 153 7.18 14.40 -8.12
CA GLN A 153 7.90 14.38 -6.85
C GLN A 153 8.14 15.78 -6.29
N GLU A 154 8.48 16.75 -7.14
CA GLU A 154 8.62 18.15 -6.74
C GLU A 154 7.29 18.74 -6.23
N GLN A 155 6.19 18.48 -6.94
CA GLN A 155 4.85 18.89 -6.52
C GLN A 155 4.42 18.23 -5.21
N ALA A 156 4.77 16.96 -4.99
CA ALA A 156 4.52 16.27 -3.73
C ALA A 156 5.29 16.93 -2.56
N GLN A 157 6.57 17.23 -2.76
CA GLN A 157 7.42 17.89 -1.76
C GLN A 157 6.91 19.31 -1.41
N SER A 158 6.43 20.04 -2.40
CA SER A 158 5.83 21.36 -2.17
C SER A 158 4.50 21.31 -1.40
N GLY A 159 3.88 20.12 -1.27
CA GLY A 159 2.58 19.91 -0.63
C GLY A 159 1.38 20.20 -1.53
N MET A 160 1.60 20.39 -2.82
CA MET A 160 0.53 20.69 -3.79
C MET A 160 -0.57 19.62 -3.80
N TYR A 161 -0.22 18.34 -3.72
CA TYR A 161 -1.21 17.27 -3.68
C TYR A 161 -2.06 17.27 -2.40
N ALA A 162 -1.46 17.59 -1.27
CA ALA A 162 -2.22 17.72 -0.01
C ALA A 162 -3.20 18.90 -0.05
N LEU A 163 -2.81 20.02 -0.67
CA LEU A 163 -3.70 21.16 -0.89
C LEU A 163 -4.84 20.81 -1.84
N ALA A 164 -4.55 20.10 -2.95
CA ALA A 164 -5.57 19.64 -3.89
C ALA A 164 -6.57 18.69 -3.22
N MET A 165 -6.11 17.74 -2.40
CA MET A 165 -6.97 16.84 -1.65
C MET A 165 -7.81 17.59 -0.62
N SER A 166 -7.24 18.55 0.09
CA SER A 166 -7.99 19.39 1.03
C SER A 166 -9.12 20.17 0.35
N ALA A 167 -8.84 20.76 -0.81
CA ALA A 167 -9.85 21.46 -1.61
C ALA A 167 -10.96 20.50 -2.09
N TYR A 168 -10.59 19.29 -2.52
CA TYR A 168 -11.54 18.26 -2.93
C TYR A 168 -12.46 17.83 -1.78
N ILE A 169 -11.90 17.59 -0.60
CA ILE A 169 -12.70 17.23 0.59
C ILE A 169 -13.66 18.36 0.98
N GLN A 170 -13.21 19.61 0.93
CA GLN A 170 -14.06 20.77 1.19
C GLN A 170 -15.19 20.93 0.18
N TRP A 171 -14.95 20.56 -1.09
CA TRP A 171 -15.98 20.58 -2.12
C TRP A 171 -17.03 19.48 -1.94
N LEU A 172 -16.64 18.33 -1.33
CA LEU A 172 -17.57 17.23 -1.04
C LEU A 172 -18.46 17.48 0.19
N ALA A 173 -18.04 18.35 1.10
CA ALA A 173 -18.74 18.64 2.37
C ALA A 173 -19.87 19.64 2.19
#